data_fe285b13f7774f45c33a6e635bcebbaf
#
_entry.id   fe285b13f7774f45c33a6e635bcebbaf
#
_cell.length_a   1.000
_cell.length_b   1.000
_cell.length_c   1.000
_cell.angle_alpha   90.00
_cell.angle_beta   90.00
_cell.angle_gamma   90.00
#
_symmetry.space_group_name_H-M   'P 1'
#
loop_
_entity.id
_entity.type
_entity.pdbx_description
1 polymer ?
#
loop_
_entity_poly.entity_id
_entity_poly.type
_entity_poly.pdbx_seq_one_letter_code
_entity_poly.pdbx_strand_id
1 'polypeptide(L)'
;MNLYFSSPRYDVIKAVKHKNVLLSFAVNAKKSYQNYINEDINVLIDSGAFSIYNSGKTVDIEEYYKFIENSPISWNFISLDVIPPDNPTKKELLKAVDQGFENYKYLSKLNHKILPTYHYGEPISILKKYISITDYICAGPKRGAGLSADEYYKMIFKNTTNQIKVHGLANTSLSSLLKFP
;
A
#
# COMPACT_ATOMS: atom_id res chain seq x y z
N MET A 1 13.42 4.30 10.15
CA MET A 1 12.91 3.79 8.85
C MET A 1 12.95 2.27 8.82
N ASN A 2 11.90 1.62 8.30
CA ASN A 2 11.85 0.18 8.08
C ASN A 2 11.82 -0.13 6.58
N LEU A 3 12.71 -0.99 6.11
CA LEU A 3 12.71 -1.47 4.72
C LEU A 3 11.90 -2.77 4.64
N TYR A 4 11.06 -2.88 3.62
CA TYR A 4 10.30 -4.09 3.32
C TYR A 4 10.84 -4.73 2.04
N PHE A 5 11.20 -6.02 2.11
CA PHE A 5 11.51 -6.79 0.92
C PHE A 5 10.23 -7.20 0.19
N SER A 6 10.11 -6.78 -1.05
CA SER A 6 8.95 -7.12 -1.88
C SER A 6 9.07 -8.53 -2.45
N SER A 7 8.09 -9.36 -2.15
CA SER A 7 7.93 -10.72 -2.70
C SER A 7 9.19 -11.60 -2.64
N PRO A 8 9.93 -11.60 -1.52
CA PRO A 8 11.15 -12.36 -1.42
C PRO A 8 10.84 -13.87 -1.36
N ARG A 9 11.83 -14.68 -1.71
CA ARG A 9 11.81 -16.10 -1.40
C ARG A 9 11.98 -16.27 0.12
N TYR A 10 11.20 -17.18 0.69
CA TYR A 10 11.18 -17.42 2.13
C TYR A 10 12.55 -17.87 2.69
N ASP A 11 13.25 -18.75 1.98
CA ASP A 11 14.59 -19.20 2.36
C ASP A 11 15.61 -18.05 2.41
N VAL A 12 15.50 -17.07 1.51
CA VAL A 12 16.35 -15.86 1.51
C VAL A 12 16.06 -15.02 2.75
N ILE A 13 14.79 -14.80 3.10
CA ILE A 13 14.42 -14.04 4.30
C ILE A 13 14.97 -14.68 5.58
N LYS A 14 14.86 -15.98 5.67
CA LYS A 14 15.44 -16.71 6.83
C LYS A 14 16.97 -16.59 6.87
N ALA A 15 17.65 -16.71 5.73
CA ALA A 15 19.10 -16.64 5.66
C ALA A 15 19.64 -15.24 6.06
N VAL A 16 18.97 -14.17 5.65
CA VAL A 16 19.40 -12.79 5.97
C VAL A 16 18.83 -12.27 7.29
N LYS A 17 18.02 -13.07 7.98
CA LYS A 17 17.35 -12.69 9.25
C LYS A 17 16.57 -11.36 9.14
N HIS A 18 16.03 -11.07 7.97
CA HIS A 18 15.25 -9.85 7.74
C HIS A 18 13.82 -10.03 8.25
N LYS A 19 13.28 -8.98 8.88
CA LYS A 19 12.00 -9.08 9.59
C LYS A 19 10.82 -8.38 8.91
N ASN A 20 11.01 -7.66 7.79
CA ASN A 20 9.91 -6.95 7.14
C ASN A 20 9.72 -7.43 5.71
N VAL A 21 8.53 -7.91 5.40
CA VAL A 21 8.19 -8.52 4.11
C VAL A 21 6.92 -7.87 3.54
N LEU A 22 6.96 -7.51 2.27
CA LEU A 22 5.80 -7.09 1.49
C LEU A 22 5.41 -8.22 0.53
N LEU A 23 4.19 -8.72 0.64
CA LEU A 23 3.63 -9.71 -0.27
C LEU A 23 2.47 -9.11 -1.05
N SER A 24 2.25 -9.56 -2.29
CA SER A 24 1.12 -9.14 -3.10
C SER A 24 0.03 -10.21 -3.11
N PHE A 25 -1.18 -9.85 -2.69
CA PHE A 25 -2.32 -10.77 -2.67
C PHE A 25 -2.61 -11.34 -4.06
N ALA A 26 -2.69 -10.47 -5.08
CA ALA A 26 -3.01 -10.89 -6.45
C ALA A 26 -1.92 -11.76 -7.10
N VAL A 27 -0.67 -11.67 -6.62
CA VAL A 27 0.47 -12.32 -7.26
C VAL A 27 0.94 -13.56 -6.49
N ASN A 28 1.26 -13.42 -5.21
CA ASN A 28 1.95 -14.48 -4.48
C ASN A 28 1.49 -14.73 -3.04
N ALA A 29 0.81 -13.80 -2.39
CA ALA A 29 0.44 -13.96 -0.99
C ALA A 29 -0.37 -15.22 -0.73
N LYS A 30 -1.37 -15.52 -1.57
CA LYS A 30 -2.20 -16.74 -1.48
C LYS A 30 -1.39 -18.04 -1.46
N LYS A 31 -0.21 -18.05 -2.09
CA LYS A 31 0.64 -19.25 -2.20
C LYS A 31 1.71 -19.32 -1.10
N SER A 32 2.20 -18.18 -0.66
CA SER A 32 3.37 -18.11 0.21
C SER A 32 3.05 -17.74 1.67
N TYR A 33 1.83 -17.29 1.97
CA TYR A 33 1.49 -16.77 3.30
C TYR A 33 1.70 -17.79 4.42
N GLN A 34 1.45 -19.08 4.16
CA GLN A 34 1.66 -20.17 5.13
C GLN A 34 3.08 -20.20 5.69
N ASN A 35 4.07 -19.80 4.90
CA ASN A 35 5.46 -19.77 5.32
C ASN A 35 5.73 -18.70 6.38
N TYR A 36 4.84 -17.70 6.53
CA TYR A 36 5.05 -16.55 7.40
C TYR A 36 4.12 -16.51 8.61
N ILE A 37 3.10 -17.38 8.68
CA ILE A 37 2.06 -17.35 9.73
C ILE A 37 2.66 -17.44 11.15
N ASN A 38 3.66 -18.28 11.35
CA ASN A 38 4.26 -18.56 12.65
C ASN A 38 5.64 -17.94 12.82
N GLU A 39 6.03 -17.03 11.97
CA GLU A 39 7.34 -16.39 12.02
C GLU A 39 7.27 -15.01 12.70
N ASP A 40 8.33 -14.66 13.43
CA ASP A 40 8.51 -13.31 14.01
C ASP A 40 8.93 -12.32 12.90
N ILE A 41 8.00 -12.09 11.96
CA ILE A 41 8.20 -11.28 10.76
C ILE A 41 7.05 -10.30 10.63
N ASN A 42 7.36 -9.04 10.35
CA ASN A 42 6.38 -8.01 10.02
C ASN A 42 5.91 -8.19 8.58
N VAL A 43 4.68 -8.60 8.39
CA VAL A 43 4.11 -8.80 7.06
C VAL A 43 3.20 -7.64 6.71
N LEU A 44 3.43 -7.06 5.54
CA LEU A 44 2.56 -6.10 4.88
C LEU A 44 2.04 -6.75 3.61
N ILE A 45 0.73 -6.80 3.44
CA ILE A 45 0.08 -7.36 2.25
C ILE A 45 -0.42 -6.21 1.37
N ASP A 46 0.10 -6.13 0.15
CA ASP A 46 -0.43 -5.29 -0.91
C ASP A 46 -1.57 -6.01 -1.64
N SER A 47 -2.64 -5.30 -2.02
CA SER A 47 -3.74 -5.85 -2.81
C SER A 47 -3.27 -6.42 -4.15
N GLY A 48 -2.23 -5.84 -4.73
CA GLY A 48 -1.68 -6.21 -6.03
C GLY A 48 -2.47 -5.66 -7.22
N ALA A 49 -3.41 -4.75 -6.99
CA ALA A 49 -4.23 -4.15 -8.04
C ALA A 49 -3.38 -3.59 -9.17
N PHE A 50 -2.31 -2.86 -8.85
CA PHE A 50 -1.40 -2.32 -9.85
C PHE A 50 -0.67 -3.42 -10.65
N SER A 51 -0.27 -4.49 -9.99
CA SER A 51 0.51 -5.57 -10.63
C SER A 51 -0.28 -6.32 -11.70
N ILE A 52 -1.61 -6.37 -11.57
CA ILE A 52 -2.47 -7.09 -12.51
C ILE A 52 -3.24 -6.18 -13.46
N TYR A 53 -3.24 -4.86 -13.23
CA TYR A 53 -3.96 -3.88 -14.04
C TYR A 53 -3.63 -3.99 -15.54
N ASN A 54 -2.35 -4.06 -15.89
CA ASN A 54 -1.90 -4.16 -17.29
C ASN A 54 -2.29 -5.50 -17.95
N SER A 55 -2.69 -6.51 -17.19
CA SER A 55 -3.20 -7.79 -17.73
C SER A 55 -4.71 -7.81 -17.92
N GLY A 56 -5.39 -6.67 -17.73
CA GLY A 56 -6.84 -6.55 -17.81
C GLY A 56 -7.59 -7.27 -16.68
N LYS A 57 -6.88 -7.67 -15.63
CA LYS A 57 -7.48 -8.34 -14.46
C LYS A 57 -7.76 -7.33 -13.35
N THR A 58 -8.70 -7.68 -12.50
CA THR A 58 -9.03 -6.92 -11.29
C THR A 58 -8.92 -7.80 -10.06
N VAL A 59 -8.69 -7.20 -8.91
CA VAL A 59 -8.78 -7.88 -7.62
C VAL A 59 -10.24 -7.91 -7.20
N ASP A 60 -10.74 -9.08 -6.86
CA ASP A 60 -12.05 -9.22 -6.24
C ASP A 60 -11.95 -8.81 -4.76
N ILE A 61 -12.77 -7.83 -4.36
CA ILE A 61 -12.73 -7.28 -3.02
C ILE A 61 -13.23 -8.27 -1.97
N GLU A 62 -14.17 -9.15 -2.33
CA GLU A 62 -14.70 -10.17 -1.41
C GLU A 62 -13.67 -11.29 -1.17
N GLU A 63 -12.91 -11.67 -2.21
CA GLU A 63 -11.80 -12.60 -2.04
C GLU A 63 -10.69 -11.98 -1.19
N TYR A 64 -10.40 -10.69 -1.37
CA TYR A 64 -9.42 -9.99 -0.58
C TYR A 64 -9.87 -9.83 0.88
N TYR A 65 -11.14 -9.48 1.10
CA TYR A 65 -11.74 -9.41 2.43
C TYR A 65 -11.60 -10.75 3.18
N LYS A 66 -12.02 -11.87 2.56
CA LYS A 66 -11.89 -13.22 3.15
C LYS A 66 -10.44 -13.60 3.43
N PHE A 67 -9.51 -13.21 2.58
CA PHE A 67 -8.08 -13.45 2.81
C PHE A 67 -7.59 -12.69 4.04
N ILE A 68 -7.94 -11.40 4.19
CA ILE A 68 -7.60 -10.58 5.35
C ILE A 68 -8.19 -11.20 6.62
N GLU A 69 -9.49 -11.50 6.61
CA GLU A 69 -10.22 -12.07 7.74
C GLU A 69 -9.57 -13.35 8.31
N ASN A 70 -9.01 -14.19 7.43
CA ASN A 70 -8.35 -15.44 7.79
C ASN A 70 -6.83 -15.31 8.01
N SER A 71 -6.29 -14.11 7.95
CA SER A 71 -4.86 -13.84 8.15
C SER A 71 -4.52 -13.55 9.62
N PRO A 72 -3.25 -13.68 10.04
CA PRO A 72 -2.82 -13.29 11.38
C PRO A 72 -3.14 -11.82 11.69
N ILE A 73 -3.67 -11.55 12.87
CA ILE A 73 -4.05 -10.19 13.31
C ILE A 73 -2.86 -9.22 13.38
N SER A 74 -1.64 -9.73 13.51
CA SER A 74 -0.41 -8.94 13.52
C SER A 74 0.00 -8.40 12.16
N TRP A 75 -0.62 -8.89 11.08
CA TRP A 75 -0.30 -8.45 9.73
C TRP A 75 -1.02 -7.15 9.38
N ASN A 76 -0.38 -6.36 8.54
CA ASN A 76 -0.95 -5.12 8.01
C ASN A 76 -1.35 -5.32 6.54
N PHE A 77 -2.37 -4.60 6.10
CA PHE A 77 -2.92 -4.75 4.75
C PHE A 77 -3.07 -3.39 4.09
N ILE A 78 -2.63 -3.28 2.84
CA ILE A 78 -2.88 -2.11 2.01
C ILE A 78 -4.28 -2.26 1.41
N SER A 79 -5.10 -1.22 1.52
CA SER A 79 -6.44 -1.21 0.94
C SER A 79 -6.43 -1.49 -0.56
N LEU A 80 -7.53 -2.00 -1.07
CA LEU A 80 -7.71 -2.15 -2.51
C LEU A 80 -7.99 -0.79 -3.14
N ASP A 81 -6.97 -0.22 -3.75
CA ASP A 81 -7.07 1.00 -4.54
C ASP A 81 -7.64 0.73 -5.95
N VAL A 82 -8.17 1.75 -6.55
CA VAL A 82 -8.68 1.71 -7.93
C VAL A 82 -7.72 2.46 -8.84
N ILE A 83 -7.23 1.75 -9.83
CA ILE A 83 -6.27 2.31 -10.78
C ILE A 83 -7.02 3.06 -11.87
N PRO A 84 -6.91 4.39 -11.97
CA PRO A 84 -7.52 5.13 -13.06
C PRO A 84 -6.80 4.84 -14.39
N PRO A 85 -7.45 5.09 -15.54
CA PRO A 85 -6.79 4.94 -16.84
C PRO A 85 -5.56 5.85 -16.96
N ASP A 86 -4.71 5.59 -17.94
CA ASP A 86 -3.58 6.46 -18.23
C ASP A 86 -4.09 7.85 -18.66
N ASN A 87 -3.45 8.91 -18.16
CA ASN A 87 -3.86 10.30 -18.37
C ASN A 87 -5.35 10.56 -18.04
N PRO A 88 -5.81 10.25 -16.83
CA PRO A 88 -7.21 10.36 -16.47
C PRO A 88 -7.69 11.80 -16.49
N THR A 89 -8.93 12.01 -16.89
CA THR A 89 -9.63 13.25 -16.61
C THR A 89 -9.78 13.44 -15.09
N LYS A 90 -9.98 14.68 -14.67
CA LYS A 90 -10.24 14.98 -13.25
C LYS A 90 -11.42 14.16 -12.68
N LYS A 91 -12.46 13.94 -13.51
CA LYS A 91 -13.65 13.15 -13.12
C LYS A 91 -13.30 11.68 -12.90
N GLU A 92 -12.51 11.09 -13.80
CA GLU A 92 -12.08 9.69 -13.68
C GLU A 92 -11.16 9.49 -12.46
N LEU A 93 -10.22 10.42 -12.25
CA LEU A 93 -9.36 10.38 -11.07
C LEU A 93 -10.20 10.43 -9.77
N LEU A 94 -11.12 11.39 -9.66
CA LEU A 94 -11.97 11.50 -8.47
C LEU A 94 -12.86 10.27 -8.26
N LYS A 95 -13.40 9.69 -9.33
CA LYS A 95 -14.18 8.44 -9.25
C LYS A 95 -13.33 7.29 -8.73
N ALA A 96 -12.08 7.15 -9.18
CA ALA A 96 -11.16 6.11 -8.71
C ALA A 96 -10.85 6.31 -7.22
N VAL A 97 -10.59 7.56 -6.79
CA VAL A 97 -10.35 7.92 -5.39
C VAL A 97 -11.56 7.60 -4.51
N ASP A 98 -12.76 7.98 -4.93
CA ASP A 98 -13.99 7.72 -4.17
C ASP A 98 -14.22 6.21 -4.01
N GLN A 99 -14.05 5.44 -5.09
CA GLN A 99 -14.18 3.99 -5.02
C GLN A 99 -13.09 3.36 -4.14
N GLY A 100 -11.84 3.81 -4.22
CA GLY A 100 -10.76 3.35 -3.33
C GLY A 100 -11.06 3.65 -1.87
N PHE A 101 -11.68 4.80 -1.58
CA PHE A 101 -12.11 5.13 -0.21
C PHE A 101 -13.26 4.25 0.28
N GLU A 102 -14.23 3.90 -0.56
CA GLU A 102 -15.29 2.93 -0.20
C GLU A 102 -14.69 1.54 0.06
N ASN A 103 -13.74 1.09 -0.75
CA ASN A 103 -13.01 -0.15 -0.53
C ASN A 103 -12.28 -0.13 0.83
N TYR A 104 -11.60 0.98 1.16
CA TYR A 104 -10.97 1.15 2.46
C TYR A 104 -11.96 1.03 3.61
N LYS A 105 -13.11 1.73 3.54
CA LYS A 105 -14.16 1.64 4.56
C LYS A 105 -14.71 0.23 4.70
N TYR A 106 -14.86 -0.48 3.59
CA TYR A 106 -15.36 -1.85 3.60
C TYR A 106 -14.37 -2.78 4.30
N LEU A 107 -13.10 -2.75 3.93
CA LEU A 107 -12.05 -3.58 4.53
C LEU A 107 -11.77 -3.21 6.00
N SER A 108 -11.93 -1.95 6.37
CA SER A 108 -11.73 -1.46 7.75
C SER A 108 -12.79 -1.93 8.74
N LYS A 109 -13.82 -2.67 8.30
CA LYS A 109 -14.75 -3.39 9.20
C LYS A 109 -14.08 -4.59 9.87
N LEU A 110 -12.99 -5.09 9.28
CA LEU A 110 -12.18 -6.16 9.86
C LEU A 110 -11.33 -5.62 11.02
N ASN A 111 -11.03 -6.49 11.98
CA ASN A 111 -10.17 -6.16 13.11
C ASN A 111 -8.67 -6.24 12.73
N HIS A 112 -8.32 -5.70 11.57
CA HIS A 112 -6.95 -5.66 11.05
C HIS A 112 -6.54 -4.22 10.76
N LYS A 113 -5.23 -3.97 10.73
CA LYS A 113 -4.70 -2.67 10.31
C LYS A 113 -4.76 -2.56 8.80
N ILE A 114 -5.68 -1.74 8.29
CA ILE A 114 -5.83 -1.45 6.86
C ILE A 114 -5.22 -0.08 6.57
N LEU A 115 -4.35 0.00 5.58
CA LEU A 115 -3.64 1.20 5.16
C LEU A 115 -4.28 1.75 3.87
N PRO A 116 -4.86 2.95 3.86
CA PRO A 116 -5.28 3.59 2.62
C PRO A 116 -4.05 4.08 1.83
N THR A 117 -4.14 4.10 0.50
CA THR A 117 -3.08 4.60 -0.37
C THR A 117 -3.44 5.97 -0.92
N TYR A 118 -2.59 6.95 -0.66
CA TYR A 118 -2.63 8.26 -1.32
C TYR A 118 -1.72 8.24 -2.54
N HIS A 119 -2.26 8.59 -3.72
CA HIS A 119 -1.49 8.59 -4.96
C HIS A 119 -1.07 9.99 -5.37
N TYR A 120 0.04 10.04 -6.08
CA TYR A 120 0.47 11.27 -6.73
C TYR A 120 -0.61 11.81 -7.69
N GLY A 121 -0.88 13.12 -7.58
CA GLY A 121 -1.90 13.80 -8.39
C GLY A 121 -3.29 13.84 -7.77
N GLU A 122 -3.53 13.10 -6.71
CA GLU A 122 -4.78 13.22 -5.96
C GLU A 122 -4.84 14.56 -5.19
N PRO A 123 -6.04 15.12 -5.00
CA PRO A 123 -6.20 16.34 -4.20
C PRO A 123 -5.67 16.16 -2.78
N ILE A 124 -4.98 17.19 -2.24
CA ILE A 124 -4.43 17.17 -0.89
C ILE A 124 -5.51 16.95 0.19
N SER A 125 -6.77 17.29 -0.10
CA SER A 125 -7.91 17.00 0.76
C SER A 125 -8.10 15.51 1.03
N ILE A 126 -7.71 14.65 0.08
CA ILE A 126 -7.77 13.19 0.24
C ILE A 126 -6.70 12.72 1.23
N LEU A 127 -5.46 13.22 1.10
CA LEU A 127 -4.43 12.95 2.10
C LEU A 127 -4.91 13.36 3.51
N LYS A 128 -5.45 14.57 3.65
CA LYS A 128 -5.99 15.06 4.93
C LYS A 128 -7.12 14.18 5.46
N LYS A 129 -7.98 13.68 4.58
CA LYS A 129 -9.05 12.73 4.93
C LYS A 129 -8.47 11.43 5.47
N TYR A 130 -7.46 10.85 4.81
CA TYR A 130 -6.84 9.62 5.26
C TYR A 130 -6.15 9.78 6.62
N ILE A 131 -5.32 10.81 6.82
CA ILE A 131 -4.61 11.03 8.08
C ILE A 131 -5.53 11.41 9.25
N SER A 132 -6.77 11.81 9.00
CA SER A 132 -7.77 12.04 10.08
C SER A 132 -8.40 10.76 10.60
N ILE A 133 -8.24 9.64 9.90
CA ILE A 133 -8.91 8.37 10.23
C ILE A 133 -7.94 7.21 10.49
N THR A 134 -6.65 7.38 10.17
CA THR A 134 -5.62 6.36 10.43
C THR A 134 -4.27 7.02 10.72
N ASP A 135 -3.45 6.33 11.50
CA ASP A 135 -2.07 6.71 11.83
C ASP A 135 -1.03 6.08 10.87
N TYR A 136 -1.48 5.32 9.85
CA TYR A 136 -0.59 4.66 8.91
C TYR A 136 -1.21 4.66 7.51
N ILE A 137 -0.52 5.29 6.57
CA ILE A 137 -0.93 5.41 5.16
C ILE A 137 0.14 4.87 4.22
N CYS A 138 -0.25 4.54 3.00
CA CYS A 138 0.67 4.29 1.89
C CYS A 138 0.77 5.53 0.99
N ALA A 139 1.97 5.78 0.48
CA ALA A 139 2.23 6.74 -0.58
C ALA A 139 2.46 5.97 -1.89
N GLY A 140 1.50 6.04 -2.79
CA GLY A 140 1.53 5.35 -4.08
C GLY A 140 2.52 5.98 -5.07
N PRO A 141 3.02 5.21 -6.03
CA PRO A 141 3.98 5.71 -7.00
C PRO A 141 3.41 6.82 -7.87
N LYS A 142 4.30 7.65 -8.38
CA LYS A 142 3.97 8.69 -9.36
C LYS A 142 3.50 8.05 -10.67
N ARG A 143 2.40 8.56 -11.21
CA ARG A 143 1.96 8.29 -12.57
C ARG A 143 2.03 9.57 -13.41
N GLY A 144 2.62 9.50 -14.59
CA GLY A 144 2.71 10.63 -15.52
C GLY A 144 3.75 11.70 -15.18
N ALA A 145 3.69 12.83 -15.91
CA ALA A 145 4.54 14.00 -15.71
C ALA A 145 4.14 14.81 -14.46
N GLY A 146 5.08 15.42 -13.75
CA GLY A 146 4.77 16.24 -12.58
C GLY A 146 5.93 16.28 -11.58
N LEU A 147 5.64 16.41 -10.28
CA LEU A 147 6.62 16.50 -9.21
C LEU A 147 7.61 15.31 -9.23
N SER A 148 8.85 15.56 -8.83
CA SER A 148 9.79 14.49 -8.53
C SER A 148 9.34 13.66 -7.32
N ALA A 149 9.90 12.47 -7.14
CA ALA A 149 9.62 11.67 -5.94
C ALA A 149 9.92 12.46 -4.65
N ASP A 150 11.01 13.21 -4.63
CA ASP A 150 11.39 14.07 -3.49
C ASP A 150 10.34 15.14 -3.17
N GLU A 151 9.81 15.83 -4.18
CA GLU A 151 8.77 16.85 -4.01
C GLU A 151 7.46 16.22 -3.52
N TYR A 152 7.12 15.05 -4.04
CA TYR A 152 5.94 14.30 -3.60
C TYR A 152 6.03 13.91 -2.12
N TYR A 153 7.15 13.31 -1.69
CA TYR A 153 7.33 12.97 -0.29
C TYR A 153 7.42 14.21 0.62
N LYS A 154 8.10 15.28 0.18
CA LYS A 154 8.09 16.55 0.91
C LYS A 154 6.68 17.09 1.13
N MET A 155 5.83 17.01 0.10
CA MET A 155 4.43 17.45 0.20
C MET A 155 3.65 16.58 1.19
N ILE A 156 3.83 15.25 1.18
CA ILE A 156 3.20 14.36 2.14
C ILE A 156 3.66 14.71 3.56
N PHE A 157 4.96 14.73 3.81
CA PHE A 157 5.50 14.98 5.16
C PHE A 157 5.22 16.40 5.68
N LYS A 158 5.05 17.39 4.79
CA LYS A 158 4.58 18.74 5.18
C LYS A 158 3.14 18.74 5.71
N ASN A 159 2.33 17.76 5.29
CA ASN A 159 0.91 17.67 5.64
C ASN A 159 0.61 16.58 6.66
N THR A 160 1.61 15.80 7.07
CA THR A 160 1.49 14.78 8.13
C THR A 160 2.19 15.24 9.40
N THR A 161 1.83 14.67 10.53
CA THR A 161 2.54 14.82 11.80
C THR A 161 3.47 13.64 12.04
N ASN A 162 4.37 13.74 13.03
CA ASN A 162 5.25 12.64 13.43
C ASN A 162 4.49 11.39 13.95
N GLN A 163 3.19 11.51 14.17
CA GLN A 163 2.33 10.39 14.58
C GLN A 163 1.85 9.56 13.39
N ILE A 164 1.94 10.09 12.17
CA ILE A 164 1.52 9.41 10.95
C ILE A 164 2.69 8.65 10.35
N LYS A 165 2.56 7.33 10.28
CA LYS A 165 3.50 6.47 9.53
C LYS A 165 3.18 6.53 8.05
N VAL A 166 4.21 6.58 7.21
CA VAL A 166 4.06 6.59 5.75
C VAL A 166 4.87 5.44 5.16
N HIS A 167 4.19 4.53 4.44
CA HIS A 167 4.84 3.49 3.65
C HIS A 167 4.97 3.94 2.20
N GLY A 168 6.20 4.13 1.71
CA GLY A 168 6.46 4.47 0.31
C GLY A 168 6.40 3.23 -0.57
N LEU A 169 5.35 3.09 -1.37
CA LEU A 169 5.23 2.01 -2.35
C LEU A 169 6.21 2.23 -3.52
N ALA A 170 6.87 1.15 -3.95
CA ALA A 170 7.83 1.16 -5.06
C ALA A 170 8.94 2.23 -4.94
N ASN A 171 9.24 2.70 -3.73
CA ASN A 171 10.35 3.63 -3.50
C ASN A 171 11.65 2.85 -3.31
N THR A 172 12.45 2.77 -4.37
CA THR A 172 13.75 2.08 -4.39
C THR A 172 14.93 3.06 -4.47
N SER A 173 14.67 4.38 -4.50
CA SER A 173 15.72 5.39 -4.56
C SER A 173 16.40 5.55 -3.21
N LEU A 174 17.69 5.17 -3.13
CA LEU A 174 18.49 5.34 -1.91
C LEU A 174 18.53 6.82 -1.47
N SER A 175 18.60 7.76 -2.40
CA SER A 175 18.60 9.20 -2.09
C SER A 175 17.29 9.66 -1.44
N SER A 176 16.15 9.15 -1.90
CA SER A 176 14.85 9.45 -1.28
C SER A 176 14.72 8.78 0.10
N LEU A 177 15.18 7.53 0.22
CA LEU A 177 15.14 6.80 1.51
C LEU A 177 15.99 7.47 2.61
N LEU A 178 17.14 8.07 2.25
CA LEU A 178 17.99 8.80 3.20
C LEU A 178 17.41 10.16 3.62
N LYS A 179 16.56 10.78 2.80
CA LYS A 179 15.94 12.09 3.10
C LYS A 179 14.66 11.98 3.93
N PHE A 180 13.95 10.85 3.82
CA PHE A 180 12.65 10.65 4.45
C PHE A 180 12.70 9.38 5.32
N PRO A 181 13.16 9.49 6.57
CA PRO A 181 13.34 8.37 7.50
C PRO A 181 12.03 7.75 8.00
#